data_6ca8c76656992bc5ed6a4f94d469ae72
#
_entry.id   6ca8c76656992bc5ed6a4f94d469ae72
#
_cell.length_a   1.000
_cell.length_b   1.000
_cell.length_c   1.000
_cell.angle_alpha   90.00
_cell.angle_beta   90.00
_cell.angle_gamma   90.00
#
_symmetry.space_group_name_H-M   'P 1'
#
loop_
_entity.id
_entity.type
_entity.pdbx_description
1 polymer ?
#
loop_
_entity_poly.entity_id
_entity_poly.type
_entity_poly.pdbx_seq_one_letter_code
_entity_poly.pdbx_strand_id
1 'polypeptide(L)' 'MTFIIHFKDGHRETYSNHYDEHDEHERDAAWDDVYTTFPNADYIEEF' A
#
# COMPACT_ATOMS: atom_id res chain seq x y z
N MET A 1 -5.01 -7.22 1.00
CA MET A 1 -4.12 -6.53 1.97
C MET A 1 -4.58 -5.10 2.15
N THR A 2 -4.31 -4.52 3.30
CA THR A 2 -4.69 -3.14 3.63
C THR A 2 -3.44 -2.33 3.96
N PHE A 3 -3.39 -1.10 3.46
CA PHE A 3 -2.25 -0.21 3.62
C PHE A 3 -2.70 1.15 4.11
N ILE A 4 -1.83 1.82 4.84
CA ILE A 4 -2.00 3.22 5.20
C ILE A 4 -0.94 4.02 4.46
N ILE A 5 -1.39 4.97 3.64
CA ILE A 5 -0.52 5.79 2.81
C ILE A 5 -0.35 7.14 3.51
N HIS A 6 0.90 7.50 3.81
CA HIS A 6 1.23 8.77 4.46
C HIS A 6 1.79 9.75 3.43
N PHE A 7 1.31 10.97 3.47
CA PHE A 7 1.74 12.03 2.56
C PHE A 7 2.52 13.11 3.32
N LYS A 8 3.34 13.83 2.61
CA LYS A 8 4.23 14.86 3.20
C LYS A 8 3.49 16.02 3.85
N ASP A 9 2.27 16.28 3.41
CA ASP A 9 1.43 17.34 4.01
C ASP A 9 0.78 16.92 5.33
N GLY A 10 1.02 15.69 5.76
CA GLY A 10 0.48 15.18 7.03
C GLY A 10 -0.82 14.41 6.93
N HIS A 11 -1.48 14.40 5.77
CA HIS A 11 -2.68 13.59 5.64
C HIS A 11 -2.34 12.14 5.31
N ARG A 12 -3.30 11.25 5.49
CA ARG A 12 -3.14 9.83 5.20
C ARG A 12 -4.42 9.26 4.61
N GLU A 13 -4.27 8.19 3.84
CA GLU A 13 -5.39 7.48 3.25
C GLU A 13 -5.23 5.99 3.50
N THR A 14 -6.35 5.29 3.56
CA THR A 14 -6.39 3.83 3.67
C THR A 14 -6.68 3.25 2.30
N TYR A 15 -5.93 2.23 1.91
CA TYR A 15 -6.10 1.56 0.63
C TYR A 15 -6.09 0.05 0.85
N SER A 16 -7.03 -0.65 0.23
CA SER A 16 -7.11 -2.11 0.31
C SER A 16 -7.13 -2.72 -1.07
N ASN A 17 -6.46 -3.87 -1.20
CA ASN A 17 -6.55 -4.70 -2.39
C ASN A 17 -6.81 -6.16 -1.98
N HIS A 18 -7.05 -7.02 -2.96
CA HIS A 18 -7.50 -8.39 -2.73
C HIS A 18 -6.40 -9.44 -2.84
N TYR A 19 -5.14 -9.04 -2.70
CA TYR A 19 -4.04 -9.99 -2.74
C TYR A 19 -3.93 -10.76 -1.41
N ASP A 20 -3.44 -12.01 -1.50
CA ASP A 20 -3.27 -12.87 -0.33
C ASP A 20 -2.00 -12.49 0.44
N GLU A 21 -2.15 -12.02 1.67
CA GLU A 21 -1.02 -11.62 2.52
C GLU A 21 -0.13 -12.79 2.94
N HIS A 22 -0.62 -14.02 2.80
CA HIS A 22 0.13 -15.23 3.17
C HIS A 22 0.90 -15.83 2.00
N ASP A 23 0.75 -15.30 0.80
CA ASP A 23 1.46 -15.74 -0.40
C ASP A 23 2.53 -14.72 -0.76
N GLU A 24 3.79 -15.14 -0.79
CA GLU A 24 4.92 -14.25 -1.05
C GLU A 24 4.81 -13.50 -2.38
N HIS A 25 4.38 -14.19 -3.43
CA HIS A 25 4.20 -13.57 -4.75
C HIS A 25 3.04 -12.57 -4.76
N GLU A 26 1.97 -12.90 -4.04
CA GLU A 26 0.82 -12.01 -3.90
C GLU A 26 1.18 -10.79 -3.08
N ARG A 27 2.01 -10.93 -2.04
CA ARG A 27 2.49 -9.79 -1.26
C ARG A 27 3.29 -8.82 -2.13
N ASP A 28 4.17 -9.32 -2.98
CA ASP A 28 4.95 -8.48 -3.88
C ASP A 28 4.03 -7.73 -4.85
N ALA A 29 3.03 -8.42 -5.41
CA ALA A 29 2.06 -7.80 -6.30
C ALA A 29 1.22 -6.74 -5.57
N ALA A 30 0.85 -6.99 -4.31
CA ALA A 30 0.08 -6.04 -3.50
C ALA A 30 0.85 -4.75 -3.27
N TRP A 31 2.14 -4.84 -2.93
CA TRP A 31 3.01 -3.68 -2.74
C TRP A 31 3.23 -2.91 -4.04
N ASP A 32 3.44 -3.63 -5.14
CA ASP A 32 3.59 -3.00 -6.45
C ASP A 32 2.32 -2.22 -6.83
N ASP A 33 1.15 -2.79 -6.56
CA ASP A 33 -0.12 -2.14 -6.80
C ASP A 33 -0.25 -0.83 -6.00
N VAL A 34 0.07 -0.85 -4.72
CA VAL A 34 -0.06 0.35 -3.88
C VAL A 34 0.94 1.43 -4.28
N TYR A 35 2.18 1.06 -4.62
CA TYR A 35 3.17 2.03 -5.09
C TYR A 35 2.79 2.66 -6.42
N THR A 36 2.19 1.89 -7.31
CA THR A 36 1.72 2.39 -8.60
C THR A 36 0.52 3.31 -8.43
N THR A 37 -0.37 2.99 -7.48
CA THR A 37 -1.57 3.78 -7.23
C THR A 37 -1.25 5.11 -6.53
N PHE A 38 -0.23 5.12 -5.66
CA PHE A 38 0.14 6.30 -4.87
C PHE A 38 1.61 6.68 -5.10
N PRO A 39 1.97 7.16 -6.29
CA PRO A 39 3.36 7.47 -6.60
C PRO A 39 3.91 8.66 -5.79
N ASN A 40 3.04 9.49 -5.22
CA ASN A 40 3.44 10.67 -4.45
C ASN A 40 3.44 10.43 -2.94
N ALA A 41 3.29 9.20 -2.49
CA ALA A 41 3.30 8.88 -1.07
C ALA A 41 4.67 9.18 -0.46
N ASP A 42 4.68 9.67 0.77
CA ASP A 42 5.90 9.85 1.54
C ASP A 42 6.41 8.49 2.00
N TYR A 43 5.54 7.72 2.65
CA TYR A 43 5.81 6.33 3.00
C TYR A 43 4.49 5.57 3.15
N ILE A 44 4.57 4.24 3.10
CA ILE A 44 3.40 3.38 3.15
C ILE A 44 3.62 2.32 4.23
N GLU A 45 2.61 2.14 5.07
CA GLU A 45 2.60 1.10 6.09
C GLU A 45 1.58 0.01 5.73
N GLU A 46 1.90 -1.22 6.07
CA GLU A 46 0.94 -2.32 6.00
C GLU A 46 0.14 -2.32 7.32
N PHE A 47 -1.16 -2.34 7.17
CA PHE A 47 -2.07 -2.35 8.33
C PHE A 47 -2.29 -3.78 8.85
#